data_0901c0c303777d01ce1ef7ac51e84614
#
_entry.id   0901c0c303777d01ce1ef7ac51e84614
#
_cell.length_a   1.000
_cell.length_b   1.000
_cell.length_c   1.000
_cell.angle_alpha   90.00
_cell.angle_beta   90.00
_cell.angle_gamma   90.00
#
_symmetry.space_group_name_H-M   'P 1'
#
loop_
_entity.id
_entity.type
_entity.pdbx_description
1 polymer ?
#
loop_
_entity_poly.entity_id
_entity_poly.type
_entity_poly.pdbx_seq_one_letter_code
_entity_poly.pdbx_strand_id
1 'polypeptide(L)'
;MEFPTRDGGLLNVGVIGLGFMGSTHLKAYARIPEARLAAVCDPKPRRLSGDLSDIQGNIGGPGDKLDFRDVHTYTNAEELVADPAVDAVDICLPTHLHLPVALAAFQAGKHVLVEKPMALTGEQCDEMIVAAKGAGRVLMVAQVVRFWPDYMAARELVCSGSLGRLRSAIFHRKCAAPAWGRWLKDPNKSGGGVFDLLIHDVDFCQQLFGSPSAVTAVGPEDLENGIDWVLAHLEYAHGAPVIVSGGWHHPRSYPFSMDFTIILDGGTLHYHSLIRPLTLYRADGTEEKLKLSEMDAYEAELRYFVECAQADRWPEQCRPEDSAAAVRTALEMNESRRKKETADKRR
;
A
#
# COMPACT_ATOMS: atom_id res chain seq x y z
N MET A 1 5.77 -14.89 19.90
CA MET A 1 4.47 -14.24 19.63
C MET A 1 3.53 -15.39 19.31
N GLU A 2 2.46 -15.54 20.04
CA GLU A 2 1.48 -16.61 19.89
C GLU A 2 0.27 -16.08 19.12
N PHE A 3 -0.36 -16.93 18.31
CA PHE A 3 -1.58 -16.58 17.58
C PHE A 3 -2.82 -17.15 18.30
N PRO A 4 -4.02 -16.53 18.16
CA PRO A 4 -5.26 -17.04 18.76
C PRO A 4 -5.55 -18.50 18.37
N THR A 5 -6.03 -19.29 19.32
CA THR A 5 -6.41 -20.70 19.13
C THR A 5 -7.89 -20.85 18.74
N ARG A 6 -8.27 -22.01 18.18
CA ARG A 6 -9.58 -22.29 17.61
C ARG A 6 -10.71 -22.12 18.63
N ASP A 7 -11.56 -21.08 18.39
CA ASP A 7 -12.95 -21.05 18.88
C ASP A 7 -13.82 -20.47 17.76
N GLY A 8 -15.08 -20.92 17.64
CA GLY A 8 -15.93 -20.64 16.49
C GLY A 8 -16.17 -19.14 16.27
N GLY A 9 -15.90 -18.65 15.08
CA GLY A 9 -16.11 -17.28 14.63
C GLY A 9 -14.84 -16.53 14.19
N LEU A 10 -13.64 -17.09 14.35
CA LEU A 10 -12.41 -16.46 13.89
C LEU A 10 -12.23 -16.63 12.38
N LEU A 11 -11.72 -15.57 11.70
CA LEU A 11 -11.30 -15.67 10.32
C LEU A 11 -9.94 -16.40 10.25
N ASN A 12 -9.88 -17.53 9.56
CA ASN A 12 -8.65 -18.28 9.34
C ASN A 12 -7.89 -17.70 8.14
N VAL A 13 -6.74 -17.08 8.40
CA VAL A 13 -5.94 -16.39 7.39
C VAL A 13 -4.73 -17.21 6.99
N GLY A 14 -4.49 -17.32 5.69
CA GLY A 14 -3.26 -17.82 5.10
C GLY A 14 -2.41 -16.68 4.56
N VAL A 15 -1.15 -16.54 4.99
CA VAL A 15 -0.22 -15.50 4.50
C VAL A 15 0.72 -16.07 3.47
N ILE A 16 0.73 -15.50 2.26
CA ILE A 16 1.55 -15.93 1.12
C ILE A 16 2.67 -14.92 0.87
N GLY A 17 3.92 -15.34 1.08
CA GLY A 17 5.11 -14.50 0.99
C GLY A 17 5.53 -13.96 2.36
N LEU A 18 6.55 -14.58 2.96
CA LEU A 18 7.10 -14.18 4.26
C LEU A 18 8.30 -13.22 4.09
N GLY A 19 8.17 -12.25 3.17
CA GLY A 19 9.10 -11.15 3.00
C GLY A 19 8.86 -10.04 4.03
N PHE A 20 9.30 -8.81 3.69
CA PHE A 20 9.15 -7.64 4.57
C PHE A 20 7.67 -7.40 4.94
N MET A 21 6.78 -7.31 3.95
CA MET A 21 5.36 -7.07 4.23
C MET A 21 4.70 -8.25 4.92
N GLY A 22 4.92 -9.50 4.47
CA GLY A 22 4.36 -10.66 5.15
C GLY A 22 4.78 -10.78 6.61
N SER A 23 6.05 -10.46 6.95
CA SER A 23 6.49 -10.43 8.35
C SER A 23 5.83 -9.30 9.15
N THR A 24 5.56 -8.17 8.52
CA THR A 24 4.83 -7.04 9.13
C THR A 24 3.38 -7.41 9.40
N HIS A 25 2.71 -8.02 8.42
CA HIS A 25 1.33 -8.48 8.56
C HIS A 25 1.18 -9.57 9.62
N LEU A 26 2.10 -10.53 9.69
CA LEU A 26 2.09 -11.55 10.75
C LEU A 26 2.15 -10.94 12.16
N LYS A 27 2.98 -9.90 12.35
CA LYS A 27 3.05 -9.16 13.64
C LYS A 27 1.73 -8.44 13.95
N ALA A 28 1.07 -7.91 12.95
CA ALA A 28 -0.21 -7.24 13.12
C ALA A 28 -1.34 -8.25 13.38
N TYR A 29 -1.43 -9.36 12.66
CA TYR A 29 -2.42 -10.42 12.94
C TYR A 29 -2.33 -10.98 14.36
N ALA A 30 -1.14 -11.07 14.94
CA ALA A 30 -0.97 -11.52 16.32
C ALA A 30 -1.63 -10.58 17.36
N ARG A 31 -2.03 -9.37 16.97
CA ARG A 31 -2.75 -8.40 17.78
C ARG A 31 -4.25 -8.31 17.46
N ILE A 32 -4.73 -9.12 16.51
CA ILE A 32 -6.12 -9.13 16.04
C ILE A 32 -6.79 -10.42 16.55
N PRO A 33 -7.55 -10.35 17.66
CA PRO A 33 -8.13 -11.55 18.25
C PRO A 33 -9.25 -12.17 17.40
N GLU A 34 -9.79 -11.42 16.42
CA GLU A 34 -10.82 -11.88 15.48
C GLU A 34 -10.26 -12.71 14.31
N ALA A 35 -8.93 -12.75 14.16
CA ALA A 35 -8.24 -13.51 13.12
C ALA A 35 -7.35 -14.59 13.72
N ARG A 36 -7.20 -15.69 12.99
CA ARG A 36 -6.27 -16.77 13.31
C ARG A 36 -5.35 -17.01 12.13
N LEU A 37 -4.03 -17.09 12.38
CA LEU A 37 -3.09 -17.56 11.38
C LEU A 37 -3.24 -19.08 11.23
N ALA A 38 -3.80 -19.52 10.11
CA ALA A 38 -4.03 -20.94 9.80
C ALA A 38 -2.91 -21.52 8.94
N ALA A 39 -2.36 -20.72 8.02
CA ALA A 39 -1.33 -21.20 7.09
C ALA A 39 -0.34 -20.08 6.71
N VAL A 40 0.87 -20.51 6.35
CA VAL A 40 1.89 -19.63 5.76
C VAL A 40 2.55 -20.30 4.54
N CYS A 41 2.95 -19.48 3.57
CA CYS A 41 3.65 -19.95 2.37
C CYS A 41 4.87 -19.08 2.05
N ASP A 42 6.03 -19.70 1.88
CA ASP A 42 7.25 -19.07 1.37
C ASP A 42 8.17 -20.14 0.75
N PRO A 43 8.83 -19.89 -0.38
CA PRO A 43 9.73 -20.86 -0.99
C PRO A 43 11.00 -21.15 -0.17
N LYS A 44 11.28 -20.37 0.88
CA LYS A 44 12.45 -20.53 1.75
C LYS A 44 12.10 -21.34 3.01
N PRO A 45 12.61 -22.59 3.17
CA PRO A 45 12.30 -23.44 4.33
C PRO A 45 12.63 -22.80 5.69
N ARG A 46 13.68 -21.98 5.76
CA ARG A 46 14.03 -21.23 6.96
C ARG A 46 12.87 -20.35 7.45
N ARG A 47 12.17 -19.67 6.53
CA ARG A 47 11.05 -18.80 6.89
C ARG A 47 9.85 -19.61 7.38
N LEU A 48 9.63 -20.78 6.82
CA LEU A 48 8.59 -21.71 7.24
C LEU A 48 8.86 -22.32 8.64
N SER A 49 10.11 -22.29 9.14
CA SER A 49 10.40 -22.62 10.54
C SER A 49 10.12 -21.47 11.52
N GLY A 50 9.61 -20.34 11.03
CA GLY A 50 9.36 -19.14 11.82
C GLY A 50 10.57 -18.22 12.00
N ASP A 51 11.75 -18.58 11.46
CA ASP A 51 12.93 -17.70 11.53
C ASP A 51 12.91 -16.65 10.41
N LEU A 52 12.41 -15.47 10.74
CA LEU A 52 12.31 -14.31 9.87
C LEU A 52 13.42 -13.27 10.12
N SER A 53 14.45 -13.62 10.89
CA SER A 53 15.50 -12.69 11.35
C SER A 53 16.40 -12.13 10.21
N ASP A 54 16.35 -12.71 9.01
CA ASP A 54 17.05 -12.21 7.81
C ASP A 54 16.32 -11.10 7.06
N ILE A 55 15.08 -10.80 7.47
CA ILE A 55 14.23 -9.84 6.76
C ILE A 55 14.68 -8.42 7.07
N GLN A 56 14.75 -7.61 6.01
CA GLN A 56 15.05 -6.19 6.05
C GLN A 56 13.93 -5.41 5.35
N GLY A 57 13.68 -4.18 5.79
CA GLY A 57 12.70 -3.27 5.21
C GLY A 57 13.09 -1.80 5.36
N ASN A 58 12.32 -0.90 4.77
CA ASN A 58 12.52 0.55 4.90
C ASN A 58 12.04 1.10 6.25
N ILE A 59 11.14 0.39 6.91
CA ILE A 59 10.48 0.78 8.16
C ILE A 59 10.52 -0.42 9.11
N GLY A 60 10.66 -0.19 10.41
CA GLY A 60 10.70 -1.23 11.41
C GLY A 60 12.11 -1.77 11.71
N GLY A 61 12.19 -2.69 12.65
CA GLY A 61 13.42 -3.38 13.07
C GLY A 61 13.68 -4.66 12.24
N PRO A 62 14.72 -5.43 12.62
CA PRO A 62 14.97 -6.75 12.04
C PRO A 62 13.77 -7.68 12.22
N GLY A 63 13.69 -8.68 11.37
CA GLY A 63 12.66 -9.72 11.47
C GLY A 63 12.76 -10.50 12.80
N ASP A 64 11.63 -11.05 13.22
CA ASP A 64 11.50 -11.80 14.47
C ASP A 64 11.51 -13.31 14.24
N LYS A 65 11.51 -14.07 15.35
CA LYS A 65 11.18 -15.49 15.34
C LYS A 65 9.73 -15.67 15.78
N LEU A 66 8.95 -16.33 14.95
CA LEU A 66 7.53 -16.64 15.19
C LEU A 66 7.36 -18.14 15.44
N ASP A 67 6.31 -18.53 16.12
CA ASP A 67 5.96 -19.91 16.37
C ASP A 67 4.89 -20.39 15.38
N PHE A 68 5.26 -21.36 14.53
CA PHE A 68 4.37 -21.94 13.52
C PHE A 68 4.01 -23.41 13.82
N ARG A 69 4.11 -23.87 15.09
CA ARG A 69 3.82 -25.28 15.45
C ARG A 69 2.38 -25.70 15.09
N ASP A 70 1.43 -24.78 15.21
CA ASP A 70 0.01 -25.02 14.91
C ASP A 70 -0.45 -24.34 13.60
N VAL A 71 0.50 -23.98 12.74
CA VAL A 71 0.27 -23.29 11.46
C VAL A 71 0.67 -24.22 10.32
N HIS A 72 -0.20 -24.40 9.33
CA HIS A 72 0.13 -25.16 8.13
C HIS A 72 1.20 -24.42 7.32
N THR A 73 2.19 -25.13 6.83
CA THR A 73 3.32 -24.52 6.08
C THR A 73 3.39 -25.08 4.67
N TYR A 74 3.51 -24.18 3.68
CA TYR A 74 3.55 -24.53 2.26
C TYR A 74 4.72 -23.85 1.57
N THR A 75 5.27 -24.50 0.55
CA THR A 75 6.28 -23.90 -0.35
C THR A 75 5.66 -23.38 -1.65
N ASN A 76 4.43 -23.74 -1.93
CA ASN A 76 3.67 -23.37 -3.11
C ASN A 76 2.36 -22.67 -2.72
N ALA A 77 2.09 -21.51 -3.33
CA ALA A 77 0.88 -20.73 -3.07
C ALA A 77 -0.42 -21.48 -3.42
N GLU A 78 -0.43 -22.28 -4.47
CA GLU A 78 -1.60 -23.06 -4.90
C GLU A 78 -2.02 -24.08 -3.83
N GLU A 79 -1.05 -24.71 -3.12
CA GLU A 79 -1.34 -25.64 -2.03
C GLU A 79 -1.97 -24.93 -0.83
N LEU A 80 -1.48 -23.74 -0.46
CA LEU A 80 -2.10 -22.95 0.61
C LEU A 80 -3.51 -22.50 0.22
N VAL A 81 -3.71 -22.03 -0.99
CA VAL A 81 -5.02 -21.60 -1.51
C VAL A 81 -6.03 -22.75 -1.48
N ALA A 82 -5.58 -23.99 -1.76
CA ALA A 82 -6.43 -25.19 -1.74
C ALA A 82 -6.73 -25.71 -0.31
N ASP A 83 -6.05 -25.20 0.74
CA ASP A 83 -6.28 -25.63 2.11
C ASP A 83 -7.70 -25.28 2.60
N PRO A 84 -8.55 -26.27 2.95
CA PRO A 84 -9.90 -26.03 3.44
C PRO A 84 -9.93 -25.36 4.83
N ALA A 85 -8.82 -25.33 5.56
CA ALA A 85 -8.71 -24.65 6.84
C ALA A 85 -8.52 -23.13 6.72
N VAL A 86 -8.29 -22.61 5.51
CA VAL A 86 -8.08 -21.19 5.21
C VAL A 86 -9.37 -20.58 4.69
N ASP A 87 -9.80 -19.45 5.25
CA ASP A 87 -10.98 -18.67 4.82
C ASP A 87 -10.58 -17.48 3.93
N ALA A 88 -9.44 -16.88 4.24
CA ALA A 88 -8.91 -15.71 3.54
C ALA A 88 -7.41 -15.85 3.28
N VAL A 89 -6.94 -15.31 2.17
CA VAL A 89 -5.51 -15.24 1.85
C VAL A 89 -5.02 -13.80 1.85
N ASP A 90 -3.84 -13.60 2.42
CA ASP A 90 -3.10 -12.34 2.43
C ASP A 90 -1.87 -12.50 1.53
N ILE A 91 -1.88 -11.78 0.39
CA ILE A 91 -0.90 -11.93 -0.70
C ILE A 91 0.19 -10.88 -0.55
N CYS A 92 1.32 -11.22 0.06
CA CYS A 92 2.50 -10.39 0.28
C CYS A 92 3.65 -10.75 -0.68
N LEU A 93 3.33 -10.93 -1.94
CA LEU A 93 4.23 -11.35 -3.02
C LEU A 93 4.76 -10.15 -3.84
N PRO A 94 5.76 -10.34 -4.72
CA PRO A 94 6.06 -9.39 -5.78
C PRO A 94 4.86 -9.12 -6.69
N THR A 95 4.66 -7.86 -7.10
CA THR A 95 3.45 -7.35 -7.77
C THR A 95 2.98 -8.19 -8.96
N HIS A 96 3.92 -8.70 -9.79
CA HIS A 96 3.56 -9.53 -10.96
C HIS A 96 2.92 -10.88 -10.61
N LEU A 97 2.98 -11.31 -9.35
CA LEU A 97 2.37 -12.54 -8.85
C LEU A 97 1.01 -12.30 -8.18
N HIS A 98 0.58 -11.06 -8.00
CA HIS A 98 -0.67 -10.73 -7.30
C HIS A 98 -1.88 -11.30 -8.04
N LEU A 99 -2.04 -10.98 -9.33
CA LEU A 99 -3.19 -11.43 -10.11
C LEU A 99 -3.35 -12.96 -10.17
N PRO A 100 -2.36 -13.76 -10.59
CA PRO A 100 -2.56 -15.20 -10.71
C PRO A 100 -2.91 -15.87 -9.37
N VAL A 101 -2.32 -15.43 -8.26
CA VAL A 101 -2.61 -15.99 -6.93
C VAL A 101 -4.00 -15.54 -6.45
N ALA A 102 -4.40 -14.29 -6.69
CA ALA A 102 -5.72 -13.80 -6.33
C ALA A 102 -6.83 -14.53 -7.11
N LEU A 103 -6.64 -14.76 -8.42
CA LEU A 103 -7.60 -15.52 -9.23
C LEU A 103 -7.77 -16.96 -8.71
N ALA A 104 -6.67 -17.64 -8.38
CA ALA A 104 -6.74 -18.98 -7.79
C ALA A 104 -7.47 -18.96 -6.44
N ALA A 105 -7.25 -17.95 -5.60
CA ALA A 105 -7.92 -17.78 -4.32
C ALA A 105 -9.44 -17.58 -4.49
N PHE A 106 -9.88 -16.74 -5.43
CA PHE A 106 -11.30 -16.57 -5.71
C PHE A 106 -11.96 -17.83 -6.25
N GLN A 107 -11.26 -18.58 -7.12
CA GLN A 107 -11.74 -19.88 -7.60
C GLN A 107 -11.90 -20.91 -6.47
N ALA A 108 -11.04 -20.84 -5.45
CA ALA A 108 -11.12 -21.66 -4.24
C ALA A 108 -12.11 -21.10 -3.19
N GLY A 109 -12.83 -20.02 -3.50
CA GLY A 109 -13.82 -19.40 -2.62
C GLY A 109 -13.24 -18.65 -1.42
N LYS A 110 -11.98 -18.17 -1.50
CA LYS A 110 -11.33 -17.42 -0.42
C LYS A 110 -11.53 -15.91 -0.57
N HIS A 111 -11.60 -15.18 0.56
CA HIS A 111 -11.42 -13.73 0.57
C HIS A 111 -9.95 -13.39 0.32
N VAL A 112 -9.67 -12.21 -0.23
CA VAL A 112 -8.31 -11.81 -0.62
C VAL A 112 -8.00 -10.42 -0.07
N LEU A 113 -6.91 -10.35 0.69
CA LEU A 113 -6.11 -9.13 0.87
C LEU A 113 -4.90 -9.24 -0.05
N VAL A 114 -4.59 -8.21 -0.80
CA VAL A 114 -3.42 -8.18 -1.67
C VAL A 114 -2.58 -6.93 -1.41
N GLU A 115 -1.26 -7.09 -1.31
CA GLU A 115 -0.36 -5.96 -1.17
C GLU A 115 -0.42 -4.99 -2.35
N LYS A 116 -0.10 -3.73 -2.05
CA LYS A 116 0.05 -2.69 -3.07
C LYS A 116 1.40 -2.86 -3.83
N PRO A 117 1.49 -2.39 -5.07
CA PRO A 117 0.40 -2.00 -5.98
C PRO A 117 -0.49 -3.20 -6.32
N MET A 118 -1.79 -2.97 -6.50
CA MET A 118 -2.78 -4.04 -6.72
C MET A 118 -2.36 -5.02 -7.84
N ALA A 119 -1.89 -4.49 -8.97
CA ALA A 119 -1.34 -5.24 -10.09
C ALA A 119 -0.45 -4.33 -10.95
N LEU A 120 0.19 -4.85 -11.99
CA LEU A 120 1.08 -4.08 -12.87
C LEU A 120 0.34 -3.24 -13.91
N THR A 121 -0.91 -3.55 -14.23
CA THR A 121 -1.72 -2.80 -15.20
C THR A 121 -3.15 -2.60 -14.72
N GLY A 122 -3.84 -1.61 -15.32
CA GLY A 122 -5.24 -1.34 -15.02
C GLY A 122 -6.17 -2.50 -15.40
N GLU A 123 -5.88 -3.20 -16.51
CA GLU A 123 -6.64 -4.35 -16.98
C GLU A 123 -6.53 -5.52 -15.99
N GLN A 124 -5.34 -5.76 -15.45
CA GLN A 124 -5.13 -6.76 -14.40
C GLN A 124 -5.91 -6.43 -13.12
N CYS A 125 -5.99 -5.15 -12.76
CA CYS A 125 -6.82 -4.71 -11.64
C CYS A 125 -8.31 -4.99 -11.89
N ASP A 126 -8.81 -4.67 -13.09
CA ASP A 126 -10.21 -4.92 -13.45
C ASP A 126 -10.53 -6.42 -13.43
N GLU A 127 -9.64 -7.26 -13.97
CA GLU A 127 -9.78 -8.72 -13.96
C GLU A 127 -9.90 -9.25 -12.52
N MET A 128 -9.05 -8.76 -11.62
CA MET A 128 -9.08 -9.14 -10.20
C MET A 128 -10.40 -8.72 -9.53
N ILE A 129 -10.90 -7.51 -9.81
CA ILE A 129 -12.18 -7.00 -9.28
C ILE A 129 -13.36 -7.85 -9.81
N VAL A 130 -13.36 -8.15 -11.10
CA VAL A 130 -14.41 -8.97 -11.72
C VAL A 130 -14.43 -10.38 -11.13
N ALA A 131 -13.25 -10.99 -10.94
CA ALA A 131 -13.14 -12.31 -10.35
C ALA A 131 -13.65 -12.34 -8.89
N ALA A 132 -13.29 -11.34 -8.08
CA ALA A 132 -13.76 -11.22 -6.71
C ALA A 132 -15.29 -11.10 -6.62
N LYS A 133 -15.87 -10.22 -7.44
CA LYS A 133 -17.34 -10.04 -7.52
C LYS A 133 -18.04 -11.30 -8.02
N GLY A 134 -17.47 -11.97 -9.03
CA GLY A 134 -17.99 -13.22 -9.56
C GLY A 134 -17.98 -14.37 -8.55
N ALA A 135 -16.99 -14.41 -7.67
CA ALA A 135 -16.89 -15.39 -6.59
C ALA A 135 -17.70 -15.00 -5.34
N GLY A 136 -18.27 -13.80 -5.27
CA GLY A 136 -18.93 -13.27 -4.07
C GLY A 136 -17.97 -13.18 -2.88
N ARG A 137 -16.71 -12.82 -3.12
CA ARG A 137 -15.68 -12.74 -2.09
C ARG A 137 -15.11 -11.33 -1.96
N VAL A 138 -14.68 -11.00 -0.76
CA VAL A 138 -14.05 -9.71 -0.48
C VAL A 138 -12.68 -9.66 -1.13
N LEU A 139 -12.41 -8.56 -1.84
CA LEU A 139 -11.10 -8.14 -2.29
C LEU A 139 -10.78 -6.81 -1.62
N MET A 140 -9.64 -6.74 -0.95
CA MET A 140 -9.08 -5.49 -0.44
C MET A 140 -7.62 -5.36 -0.85
N VAL A 141 -7.19 -4.15 -1.18
CA VAL A 141 -5.77 -3.84 -1.44
C VAL A 141 -5.18 -3.22 -0.19
N ALA A 142 -4.01 -3.68 0.23
CA ALA A 142 -3.31 -3.19 1.42
C ALA A 142 -2.72 -1.78 1.19
N GLN A 143 -3.60 -0.79 1.19
CA GLN A 143 -3.26 0.64 1.08
C GLN A 143 -3.10 1.23 2.49
N VAL A 144 -2.05 0.83 3.20
CA VAL A 144 -1.83 1.15 4.61
C VAL A 144 -1.90 2.65 4.95
N VAL A 145 -1.57 3.52 4.01
CA VAL A 145 -1.66 4.98 4.20
C VAL A 145 -3.09 5.43 4.49
N ARG A 146 -4.10 4.71 4.01
CA ARG A 146 -5.53 4.96 4.32
C ARG A 146 -5.86 4.76 5.80
N PHE A 147 -5.02 4.03 6.53
CA PHE A 147 -5.12 3.73 7.97
C PHE A 147 -4.04 4.42 8.79
N TRP A 148 -3.15 5.21 8.16
CA TRP A 148 -2.11 5.95 8.85
C TRP A 148 -2.72 7.15 9.59
N PRO A 149 -2.53 7.27 10.92
CA PRO A 149 -3.27 8.25 11.73
C PRO A 149 -3.19 9.69 11.21
N ASP A 150 -2.00 10.15 10.78
CA ASP A 150 -1.80 11.50 10.23
C ASP A 150 -2.59 11.71 8.92
N TYR A 151 -2.59 10.70 8.06
CA TYR A 151 -3.29 10.75 6.77
C TYR A 151 -4.82 10.67 6.96
N MET A 152 -5.29 9.85 7.91
CA MET A 152 -6.72 9.77 8.26
C MET A 152 -7.23 11.12 8.77
N ALA A 153 -6.51 11.76 9.69
CA ALA A 153 -6.90 13.07 10.24
C ALA A 153 -6.84 14.17 9.17
N ALA A 154 -5.83 14.15 8.31
CA ALA A 154 -5.75 15.10 7.19
C ALA A 154 -6.93 14.91 6.22
N ARG A 155 -7.27 13.66 5.87
CA ARG A 155 -8.42 13.34 5.02
C ARG A 155 -9.73 13.84 5.62
N GLU A 156 -9.96 13.59 6.92
CA GLU A 156 -11.17 14.04 7.59
C GLU A 156 -11.33 15.57 7.49
N LEU A 157 -10.27 16.33 7.78
CA LEU A 157 -10.29 17.79 7.71
C LEU A 157 -10.51 18.31 6.28
N VAL A 158 -9.86 17.72 5.28
CA VAL A 158 -10.03 18.12 3.88
C VAL A 158 -11.44 17.76 3.39
N CYS A 159 -11.90 16.53 3.61
CA CYS A 159 -13.18 16.06 3.11
C CYS A 159 -14.40 16.65 3.85
N SER A 160 -14.23 17.10 5.11
CA SER A 160 -15.31 17.81 5.84
C SER A 160 -15.67 19.17 5.22
N GLY A 161 -14.77 19.73 4.39
CA GLY A 161 -14.94 21.07 3.82
C GLY A 161 -14.80 22.21 4.84
N SER A 162 -14.51 21.93 6.11
CA SER A 162 -14.43 22.92 7.20
C SER A 162 -13.33 23.97 7.01
N LEU A 163 -12.29 23.61 6.24
CA LEU A 163 -11.17 24.51 5.90
C LEU A 163 -11.34 25.21 4.54
N GLY A 164 -12.51 25.09 3.89
CA GLY A 164 -12.79 25.72 2.61
C GLY A 164 -12.14 25.03 1.42
N ARG A 165 -11.89 25.77 0.35
CA ARG A 165 -11.42 25.23 -0.93
C ARG A 165 -9.93 24.91 -0.88
N LEU A 166 -9.52 23.86 -1.61
CA LEU A 166 -8.11 23.56 -1.87
C LEU A 166 -7.49 24.71 -2.69
N ARG A 167 -6.31 25.16 -2.25
CA ARG A 167 -5.44 26.12 -2.98
C ARG A 167 -4.28 25.42 -3.66
N SER A 168 -3.63 24.48 -2.98
CA SER A 168 -2.59 23.62 -3.53
C SER A 168 -2.33 22.44 -2.61
N ALA A 169 -1.77 21.35 -3.15
CA ALA A 169 -1.27 20.23 -2.35
C ALA A 169 0.05 19.70 -2.93
N ILE A 170 0.98 19.35 -2.05
CA ILE A 170 2.27 18.78 -2.43
C ILE A 170 2.52 17.57 -1.53
N PHE A 171 2.86 16.45 -2.15
CA PHE A 171 3.19 15.17 -1.48
C PHE A 171 4.59 14.73 -1.89
N HIS A 172 5.39 14.32 -0.92
CA HIS A 172 6.73 13.81 -1.15
C HIS A 172 6.95 12.47 -0.47
N ARG A 173 7.56 11.53 -1.19
CA ARG A 173 7.99 10.25 -0.64
C ARG A 173 9.36 9.87 -1.20
N LYS A 174 10.35 9.78 -0.31
CA LYS A 174 11.76 9.72 -0.70
C LYS A 174 12.48 8.61 0.02
N CYS A 175 13.29 7.83 -0.71
CA CYS A 175 14.22 6.88 -0.12
C CYS A 175 15.35 6.52 -1.09
N ALA A 176 16.31 5.75 -0.59
CA ALA A 176 17.25 5.02 -1.44
C ALA A 176 16.55 3.83 -2.12
N ALA A 177 17.08 3.39 -3.26
CA ALA A 177 16.64 2.14 -3.87
C ALA A 177 16.81 0.95 -2.90
N PRO A 178 15.80 0.07 -2.75
CA PRO A 178 15.89 -1.08 -1.85
C PRO A 178 17.03 -2.03 -2.23
N ALA A 179 17.82 -2.45 -1.25
CA ALA A 179 18.97 -3.35 -1.48
C ALA A 179 18.58 -4.83 -1.38
N TRP A 180 17.45 -5.15 -0.74
CA TRP A 180 17.03 -6.52 -0.39
C TRP A 180 16.17 -7.20 -1.44
N GLY A 181 15.57 -6.47 -2.39
CA GLY A 181 14.64 -7.02 -3.37
C GLY A 181 15.11 -6.78 -4.80
N ARG A 182 15.85 -7.73 -5.39
CA ARG A 182 16.28 -7.60 -6.82
C ARG A 182 15.09 -7.43 -7.77
N TRP A 183 13.94 -8.03 -7.47
CA TRP A 183 12.73 -7.93 -8.26
C TRP A 183 12.18 -6.50 -8.36
N LEU A 184 12.45 -5.66 -7.35
CA LEU A 184 12.03 -4.26 -7.33
C LEU A 184 12.68 -3.44 -8.45
N LYS A 185 13.90 -3.80 -8.88
CA LYS A 185 14.60 -3.17 -10.00
C LYS A 185 14.19 -3.70 -11.38
N ASP A 186 13.38 -4.74 -11.43
CA ASP A 186 12.83 -5.29 -12.68
C ASP A 186 11.44 -4.67 -12.92
N PRO A 187 11.30 -3.75 -13.92
CA PRO A 187 10.03 -3.07 -14.16
C PRO A 187 8.89 -4.02 -14.56
N ASN A 188 9.23 -5.21 -15.10
CA ASN A 188 8.23 -6.22 -15.44
C ASN A 188 7.69 -6.97 -14.21
N LYS A 189 8.32 -6.78 -13.03
CA LYS A 189 7.91 -7.42 -11.78
C LYS A 189 7.35 -6.45 -10.76
N SER A 190 7.87 -5.21 -10.73
CA SER A 190 7.51 -4.21 -9.74
C SER A 190 6.83 -2.97 -10.34
N GLY A 191 7.00 -2.70 -11.63
CA GLY A 191 6.64 -1.43 -12.25
C GLY A 191 7.66 -0.30 -12.01
N GLY A 192 8.73 -0.55 -11.23
CA GLY A 192 9.75 0.45 -10.87
C GLY A 192 9.47 1.18 -9.56
N GLY A 193 10.41 2.05 -9.17
CA GLY A 193 10.38 2.74 -7.88
C GLY A 193 9.30 3.80 -7.77
N VAL A 194 9.06 4.54 -8.84
CA VAL A 194 7.96 5.52 -8.88
C VAL A 194 6.62 4.82 -8.68
N PHE A 195 6.39 3.72 -9.41
CA PHE A 195 5.14 2.96 -9.32
C PHE A 195 4.97 2.29 -7.94
N ASP A 196 6.00 1.59 -7.46
CA ASP A 196 5.92 0.88 -6.17
C ASP A 196 5.82 1.83 -4.98
N LEU A 197 6.56 2.95 -5.00
CA LEU A 197 6.67 3.84 -3.86
C LEU A 197 5.59 4.93 -3.84
N LEU A 198 5.35 5.62 -4.96
CA LEU A 198 4.44 6.75 -5.02
C LEU A 198 2.97 6.35 -5.16
N ILE A 199 2.67 5.06 -5.37
CA ILE A 199 1.29 4.56 -5.37
C ILE A 199 0.53 4.98 -4.10
N HIS A 200 1.21 5.09 -2.96
CA HIS A 200 0.62 5.54 -1.70
C HIS A 200 0.14 7.00 -1.75
N ASP A 201 0.94 7.89 -2.34
CA ASP A 201 0.60 9.32 -2.43
C ASP A 201 -0.42 9.57 -3.53
N VAL A 202 -0.34 8.80 -4.63
CA VAL A 202 -1.36 8.81 -5.70
C VAL A 202 -2.70 8.30 -5.17
N ASP A 203 -2.71 7.21 -4.39
CA ASP A 203 -3.90 6.67 -3.76
C ASP A 203 -4.51 7.67 -2.75
N PHE A 204 -3.68 8.37 -2.00
CA PHE A 204 -4.15 9.40 -1.09
C PHE A 204 -4.75 10.61 -1.85
N CYS A 205 -4.13 11.04 -2.95
CA CYS A 205 -4.72 12.04 -3.85
C CYS A 205 -6.07 11.56 -4.40
N GLN A 206 -6.18 10.28 -4.78
CA GLN A 206 -7.44 9.68 -5.23
C GLN A 206 -8.54 9.77 -4.17
N GLN A 207 -8.19 9.52 -2.89
CA GLN A 207 -9.13 9.66 -1.78
C GLN A 207 -9.58 11.10 -1.52
N LEU A 208 -8.67 12.08 -1.68
CA LEU A 208 -8.95 13.48 -1.38
C LEU A 208 -9.68 14.19 -2.52
N PHE A 209 -9.32 13.87 -3.76
CA PHE A 209 -9.68 14.71 -4.92
C PHE A 209 -10.32 13.91 -6.07
N GLY A 210 -10.39 12.57 -5.96
CA GLY A 210 -10.80 11.69 -7.05
C GLY A 210 -9.72 11.49 -8.11
N SER A 211 -10.10 11.01 -9.29
CA SER A 211 -9.17 10.81 -10.40
C SER A 211 -8.79 12.16 -11.05
N PRO A 212 -7.50 12.40 -11.36
CA PRO A 212 -7.09 13.57 -12.11
C PRO A 212 -7.62 13.52 -13.55
N SER A 213 -7.85 14.68 -14.16
CA SER A 213 -8.24 14.81 -15.57
C SER A 213 -7.05 14.69 -16.54
N ALA A 214 -5.84 14.99 -16.07
CA ALA A 214 -4.60 14.84 -16.81
C ALA A 214 -3.40 14.70 -15.85
N VAL A 215 -2.32 14.09 -16.35
CA VAL A 215 -1.08 13.90 -15.62
C VAL A 215 0.09 14.37 -16.45
N THR A 216 0.92 15.24 -15.87
CA THR A 216 2.18 15.68 -16.46
C THR A 216 3.33 15.36 -15.52
N ALA A 217 4.37 14.68 -16.00
CA ALA A 217 5.48 14.27 -15.16
C ALA A 217 6.84 14.45 -15.86
N VAL A 218 7.88 14.68 -15.04
CA VAL A 218 9.29 14.74 -15.44
C VAL A 218 10.14 14.05 -14.38
N GLY A 219 11.30 13.52 -14.75
CA GLY A 219 12.27 12.96 -13.82
C GLY A 219 13.10 11.83 -14.42
N PRO A 220 14.26 11.51 -13.83
CA PRO A 220 15.16 10.49 -14.33
C PRO A 220 14.65 9.07 -14.04
N GLU A 221 14.94 8.15 -14.97
CA GLU A 221 14.72 6.71 -14.82
C GLU A 221 16.00 5.95 -15.20
N ASP A 222 16.64 5.35 -14.21
CA ASP A 222 17.78 4.44 -14.36
C ASP A 222 17.72 3.38 -13.25
N LEU A 223 16.81 2.41 -13.44
CA LEU A 223 16.54 1.38 -12.44
C LEU A 223 17.77 0.52 -12.12
N GLU A 224 18.66 0.33 -13.08
CA GLU A 224 19.89 -0.45 -12.90
C GLU A 224 20.78 0.19 -11.84
N ASN A 225 20.93 1.51 -11.88
CA ASN A 225 21.67 2.30 -10.90
C ASN A 225 20.83 2.71 -9.67
N GLY A 226 19.55 2.27 -9.60
CA GLY A 226 18.67 2.55 -8.46
C GLY A 226 18.17 3.99 -8.46
N ILE A 227 18.03 4.60 -9.62
CA ILE A 227 17.45 5.92 -9.83
C ILE A 227 16.10 5.75 -10.49
N ASP A 228 15.05 6.16 -9.80
CA ASP A 228 13.68 6.22 -10.34
C ASP A 228 12.92 7.28 -9.56
N TRP A 229 12.93 8.50 -10.06
CA TRP A 229 12.37 9.66 -9.40
C TRP A 229 11.45 10.43 -10.34
N VAL A 230 10.42 11.05 -9.79
CA VAL A 230 9.47 11.84 -10.56
C VAL A 230 9.03 13.09 -9.80
N LEU A 231 8.74 14.15 -10.55
CA LEU A 231 7.86 15.25 -10.18
C LEU A 231 6.66 15.21 -11.13
N ALA A 232 5.48 14.94 -10.58
CA ALA A 232 4.25 14.85 -11.33
C ALA A 232 3.27 15.93 -10.89
N HIS A 233 2.62 16.57 -11.84
CA HIS A 233 1.47 17.44 -11.65
C HIS A 233 0.21 16.67 -12.03
N LEU A 234 -0.72 16.55 -11.10
CA LEU A 234 -2.02 15.93 -11.26
C LEU A 234 -3.05 17.06 -11.45
N GLU A 235 -3.67 17.12 -12.61
CA GLU A 235 -4.65 18.16 -12.95
C GLU A 235 -6.05 17.73 -12.53
N TYR A 236 -6.77 18.63 -11.85
CA TYR A 236 -8.14 18.40 -11.39
C TYR A 236 -9.05 19.53 -11.84
N ALA A 237 -10.36 19.25 -11.97
CA ALA A 237 -11.37 20.21 -12.40
C ALA A 237 -11.47 21.47 -11.50
N HIS A 238 -11.07 21.36 -10.23
CA HIS A 238 -11.03 22.50 -9.31
C HIS A 238 -9.88 23.50 -9.58
N GLY A 239 -8.93 23.14 -10.46
CA GLY A 239 -7.83 24.00 -10.92
C GLY A 239 -6.70 24.24 -9.91
N ALA A 240 -6.79 23.77 -8.68
CA ALA A 240 -5.70 23.88 -7.72
C ALA A 240 -4.56 22.93 -8.09
N PRO A 241 -3.28 23.37 -8.03
CA PRO A 241 -2.14 22.51 -8.34
C PRO A 241 -1.97 21.41 -7.28
N VAL A 242 -1.87 20.16 -7.75
CA VAL A 242 -1.55 19.00 -6.92
C VAL A 242 -0.28 18.34 -7.46
N ILE A 243 0.74 18.26 -6.63
CA ILE A 243 2.06 17.74 -7.00
C ILE A 243 2.35 16.48 -6.19
N VAL A 244 2.77 15.42 -6.87
CA VAL A 244 3.34 14.22 -6.26
C VAL A 244 4.79 14.11 -6.71
N SER A 245 5.72 13.99 -5.77
CA SER A 245 7.14 13.95 -6.09
C SER A 245 7.89 12.97 -5.19
N GLY A 246 8.83 12.26 -5.76
CA GLY A 246 9.67 11.33 -5.02
C GLY A 246 10.12 10.13 -5.83
N GLY A 247 10.47 9.07 -5.12
CA GLY A 247 11.00 7.83 -5.70
C GLY A 247 12.35 7.46 -5.12
N TRP A 248 13.08 6.62 -5.84
CA TRP A 248 14.43 6.18 -5.50
C TRP A 248 15.45 7.11 -6.15
N HIS A 249 16.14 7.92 -5.36
CA HIS A 249 17.13 8.85 -5.89
C HIS A 249 18.22 9.19 -4.87
N HIS A 250 18.04 8.76 -3.64
CA HIS A 250 18.89 9.14 -2.53
C HIS A 250 19.96 8.07 -2.22
N PRO A 251 21.11 8.44 -1.63
CA PRO A 251 22.09 7.48 -1.13
C PRO A 251 21.50 6.65 0.01
N ARG A 252 22.06 5.46 0.27
CA ARG A 252 21.57 4.51 1.30
C ARG A 252 21.50 5.09 2.72
N SER A 253 22.33 6.10 3.02
CA SER A 253 22.31 6.80 4.31
C SER A 253 21.15 7.79 4.47
N TYR A 254 20.44 8.12 3.37
CA TYR A 254 19.27 8.99 3.45
C TYR A 254 18.09 8.21 4.06
N PRO A 255 17.46 8.74 5.13
CA PRO A 255 16.35 8.05 5.75
C PRO A 255 15.11 8.04 4.84
N PHE A 256 14.33 6.98 4.92
CA PHE A 256 12.99 7.00 4.34
C PHE A 256 12.19 8.16 4.91
N SER A 257 11.55 8.94 4.06
CA SER A 257 10.68 10.03 4.50
C SER A 257 9.44 10.13 3.61
N MET A 258 8.33 10.50 4.24
CA MET A 258 7.09 10.90 3.60
C MET A 258 6.61 12.19 4.24
N ASP A 259 6.15 13.12 3.41
CA ASP A 259 5.66 14.41 3.86
C ASP A 259 4.59 14.94 2.92
N PHE A 260 3.72 15.79 3.45
CA PHE A 260 2.77 16.56 2.65
C PHE A 260 2.51 17.95 3.21
N THR A 261 2.15 18.86 2.31
CA THR A 261 1.61 20.18 2.63
C THR A 261 0.33 20.37 1.82
N ILE A 262 -0.80 20.59 2.49
CA ILE A 262 -2.10 20.84 1.88
C ILE A 262 -2.56 22.22 2.33
N ILE A 263 -2.71 23.15 1.38
CA ILE A 263 -3.11 24.53 1.62
C ILE A 263 -4.57 24.70 1.22
N LEU A 264 -5.40 25.13 2.17
CA LEU A 264 -6.82 25.40 2.00
C LEU A 264 -7.11 26.88 2.36
N ASP A 265 -8.32 27.36 2.07
CA ASP A 265 -8.72 28.74 2.40
C ASP A 265 -8.59 29.03 3.91
N GLY A 266 -8.94 28.09 4.77
CA GLY A 266 -8.97 28.21 6.22
C GLY A 266 -7.68 27.82 6.93
N GLY A 267 -6.66 27.30 6.24
CA GLY A 267 -5.39 26.92 6.86
C GLY A 267 -4.53 25.98 6.04
N THR A 268 -3.41 25.61 6.62
CA THR A 268 -2.44 24.68 6.02
C THR A 268 -2.26 23.46 6.90
N LEU A 269 -2.43 22.28 6.34
CA LEU A 269 -2.03 21.00 6.94
C LEU A 269 -0.60 20.69 6.53
N HIS A 270 0.27 20.42 7.50
CA HIS A 270 1.66 20.06 7.24
C HIS A 270 2.07 18.86 8.08
N TYR A 271 2.62 17.85 7.44
CA TYR A 271 3.15 16.63 8.03
C TYR A 271 4.52 16.29 7.45
N HIS A 272 5.41 15.76 8.28
CA HIS A 272 6.67 15.16 7.86
C HIS A 272 7.07 14.04 8.81
N SER A 273 7.17 12.82 8.32
CA SER A 273 7.34 11.59 9.12
C SER A 273 8.50 11.58 10.11
N LEU A 274 9.55 12.37 9.86
CA LEU A 274 10.76 12.38 10.70
C LEU A 274 10.83 13.57 11.68
N ILE A 275 10.24 14.70 11.33
CA ILE A 275 10.52 15.95 12.05
C ILE A 275 9.29 16.74 12.46
N ARG A 276 8.10 16.40 11.94
CA ARG A 276 6.90 17.17 12.21
C ARG A 276 5.65 16.30 12.22
N PRO A 277 4.99 16.11 13.37
CA PRO A 277 3.66 15.50 13.42
C PRO A 277 2.67 16.37 12.64
N LEU A 278 1.54 15.80 12.27
CA LEU A 278 0.50 16.53 11.56
C LEU A 278 0.08 17.77 12.37
N THR A 279 0.26 18.93 11.75
CA THR A 279 0.00 20.26 12.34
C THR A 279 -0.92 21.03 11.40
N LEU A 280 -1.96 21.64 11.97
CA LEU A 280 -2.84 22.58 11.29
C LEU A 280 -2.45 24.01 11.65
N TYR A 281 -2.06 24.78 10.67
CA TYR A 281 -1.84 26.25 10.78
C TYR A 281 -3.09 26.95 10.24
N ARG A 282 -3.87 27.55 11.11
CA ARG A 282 -5.14 28.21 10.76
C ARG A 282 -4.92 29.60 10.19
N ALA A 283 -5.85 30.05 9.35
CA ALA A 283 -5.80 31.39 8.76
C ALA A 283 -5.91 32.53 9.78
N ASP A 284 -6.42 32.26 10.98
CA ASP A 284 -6.46 33.21 12.11
C ASP A 284 -5.12 33.36 12.87
N GLY A 285 -4.09 32.64 12.42
CA GLY A 285 -2.74 32.68 13.02
C GLY A 285 -2.52 31.68 14.15
N THR A 286 -3.49 30.82 14.47
CA THR A 286 -3.33 29.77 15.48
C THR A 286 -2.70 28.50 14.90
N GLU A 287 -1.99 27.75 15.74
CA GLU A 287 -1.37 26.46 15.41
C GLU A 287 -1.98 25.37 16.29
N GLU A 288 -2.30 24.24 15.70
CA GLU A 288 -2.86 23.08 16.38
C GLU A 288 -2.14 21.79 15.95
N LYS A 289 -1.49 21.10 16.90
CA LYS A 289 -1.05 19.72 16.71
C LYS A 289 -2.23 18.79 16.91
N LEU A 290 -2.56 18.04 15.88
CA LEU A 290 -3.74 17.18 15.92
C LEU A 290 -3.52 15.98 16.85
N LYS A 291 -4.54 15.66 17.65
CA LYS A 291 -4.55 14.42 18.43
C LYS A 291 -4.91 13.27 17.50
N LEU A 292 -4.01 12.30 17.37
CA LEU A 292 -4.13 11.17 16.48
C LEU A 292 -4.48 9.89 17.25
N SER A 293 -4.97 8.87 16.50
CA SER A 293 -5.09 7.51 17.01
C SER A 293 -3.71 6.95 17.36
N GLU A 294 -3.63 6.15 18.42
CA GLU A 294 -2.40 5.42 18.79
C GLU A 294 -2.35 4.03 18.14
N MET A 295 -3.41 3.61 17.43
CA MET A 295 -3.46 2.32 16.76
C MET A 295 -2.43 2.25 15.63
N ASP A 296 -1.70 1.16 15.57
CA ASP A 296 -0.78 0.86 14.48
C ASP A 296 -1.54 0.75 13.15
N ALA A 297 -1.03 1.39 12.10
CA ALA A 297 -1.73 1.47 10.81
C ALA A 297 -1.91 0.10 10.15
N TYR A 298 -0.92 -0.79 10.27
CA TYR A 298 -1.02 -2.15 9.74
C TYR A 298 -2.05 -2.99 10.51
N GLU A 299 -2.10 -2.83 11.84
CA GLU A 299 -3.15 -3.47 12.64
C GLU A 299 -4.53 -2.97 12.26
N ALA A 300 -4.71 -1.65 12.10
CA ALA A 300 -5.99 -1.06 11.70
C ALA A 300 -6.45 -1.54 10.32
N GLU A 301 -5.54 -1.61 9.36
CA GLU A 301 -5.80 -2.11 8.02
C GLU A 301 -6.26 -3.57 8.01
N LEU A 302 -5.48 -4.44 8.67
CA LEU A 302 -5.78 -5.88 8.70
C LEU A 302 -7.05 -6.17 9.51
N ARG A 303 -7.30 -5.46 10.60
CA ARG A 303 -8.56 -5.54 11.36
C ARG A 303 -9.76 -5.18 10.49
N TYR A 304 -9.67 -4.10 9.72
CA TYR A 304 -10.72 -3.70 8.78
C TYR A 304 -10.98 -4.76 7.69
N PHE A 305 -9.90 -5.37 7.16
CA PHE A 305 -10.05 -6.50 6.23
C PHE A 305 -10.77 -7.68 6.87
N VAL A 306 -10.38 -8.08 8.09
CA VAL A 306 -11.01 -9.17 8.85
C VAL A 306 -12.50 -8.89 9.06
N GLU A 307 -12.86 -7.68 9.48
CA GLU A 307 -14.26 -7.27 9.66
C GLU A 307 -15.07 -7.35 8.34
N CYS A 308 -14.48 -6.90 7.22
CA CYS A 308 -15.13 -6.99 5.92
C CYS A 308 -15.31 -8.44 5.47
N ALA A 309 -14.28 -9.29 5.64
CA ALA A 309 -14.32 -10.69 5.25
C ALA A 309 -15.34 -11.51 6.10
N GLN A 310 -15.38 -11.30 7.42
CA GLN A 310 -16.36 -11.96 8.30
C GLN A 310 -17.81 -11.56 8.01
N ALA A 311 -18.01 -10.34 7.52
CA ALA A 311 -19.34 -9.81 7.17
C ALA A 311 -19.71 -9.99 5.68
N ASP A 312 -18.88 -10.62 4.86
CA ASP A 312 -18.99 -10.67 3.39
C ASP A 312 -19.27 -9.27 2.78
N ARG A 313 -18.67 -8.21 3.36
CA ARG A 313 -18.94 -6.81 3.03
C ARG A 313 -17.84 -6.22 2.19
N TRP A 314 -18.17 -5.56 1.07
CA TRP A 314 -17.21 -4.84 0.24
C TRP A 314 -16.50 -3.74 1.02
N PRO A 315 -15.15 -3.55 0.87
CA PRO A 315 -14.38 -2.67 1.74
C PRO A 315 -14.50 -1.19 1.32
N GLU A 316 -15.52 -0.51 1.79
CA GLU A 316 -15.84 0.89 1.44
C GLU A 316 -14.70 1.88 1.77
N GLN A 317 -13.96 1.65 2.87
CA GLN A 317 -12.83 2.50 3.25
C GLN A 317 -11.61 2.27 2.34
N CYS A 318 -11.53 1.10 1.69
CA CYS A 318 -10.41 0.69 0.86
C CYS A 318 -10.90 -0.04 -0.40
N ARG A 319 -11.70 0.66 -1.22
CA ARG A 319 -12.32 0.08 -2.41
C ARG A 319 -11.27 -0.34 -3.42
N PRO A 320 -11.32 -1.57 -3.94
CA PRO A 320 -10.40 -2.02 -4.99
C PRO A 320 -10.45 -1.15 -6.25
N GLU A 321 -11.61 -0.58 -6.57
CA GLU A 321 -11.79 0.32 -7.71
C GLU A 321 -10.93 1.59 -7.58
N ASP A 322 -10.81 2.14 -6.36
CA ASP A 322 -9.97 3.31 -6.10
C ASP A 322 -8.49 2.94 -6.24
N SER A 323 -8.09 1.76 -5.76
CA SER A 323 -6.73 1.24 -5.93
C SER A 323 -6.39 0.99 -7.40
N ALA A 324 -7.36 0.51 -8.20
CA ALA A 324 -7.22 0.37 -9.64
C ALA A 324 -7.04 1.73 -10.34
N ALA A 325 -7.79 2.76 -9.90
CA ALA A 325 -7.63 4.13 -10.39
C ALA A 325 -6.24 4.70 -10.04
N ALA A 326 -5.75 4.45 -8.83
CA ALA A 326 -4.40 4.85 -8.42
C ALA A 326 -3.32 4.16 -9.26
N VAL A 327 -3.47 2.88 -9.59
CA VAL A 327 -2.57 2.15 -10.51
C VAL A 327 -2.53 2.84 -11.88
N ARG A 328 -3.68 3.19 -12.46
CA ARG A 328 -3.74 3.89 -13.75
C ARG A 328 -3.04 5.24 -13.71
N THR A 329 -3.31 6.05 -12.68
CA THR A 329 -2.65 7.35 -12.52
C THR A 329 -1.14 7.22 -12.37
N ALA A 330 -0.64 6.26 -11.60
CA ALA A 330 0.80 6.01 -11.44
C ALA A 330 1.46 5.55 -12.77
N LEU A 331 0.76 4.76 -13.58
CA LEU A 331 1.21 4.38 -14.93
C LEU A 331 1.27 5.59 -15.86
N GLU A 332 0.26 6.49 -15.82
CA GLU A 332 0.25 7.73 -16.58
C GLU A 332 1.41 8.66 -16.21
N MET A 333 1.79 8.72 -14.94
CA MET A 333 3.00 9.45 -14.49
C MET A 333 4.25 8.93 -15.20
N ASN A 334 4.45 7.60 -15.23
CA ASN A 334 5.58 6.98 -15.90
C ASN A 334 5.55 7.19 -17.42
N GLU A 335 4.39 7.07 -18.06
CA GLU A 335 4.22 7.35 -19.49
C GLU A 335 4.53 8.82 -19.83
N SER A 336 3.97 9.75 -19.06
CA SER A 336 4.19 11.19 -19.28
C SER A 336 5.66 11.56 -19.20
N ARG A 337 6.38 11.04 -18.19
CA ARG A 337 7.82 11.23 -18.01
C ARG A 337 8.62 10.75 -19.23
N ARG A 338 8.38 9.52 -19.69
CA ARG A 338 9.08 8.89 -20.82
C ARG A 338 8.82 9.59 -22.17
N LYS A 339 7.61 10.08 -22.39
CA LYS A 339 7.26 10.86 -23.59
C LYS A 339 8.06 12.15 -23.67
N LYS A 340 8.24 12.88 -22.56
CA LYS A 340 9.04 14.11 -22.50
C LYS A 340 10.52 13.86 -22.73
N GLU A 341 11.09 12.86 -22.07
CA GLU A 341 12.50 12.50 -22.25
C GLU A 341 12.83 12.15 -23.72
N THR A 342 11.93 11.46 -24.40
CA THR A 342 12.06 11.12 -25.82
C THR A 342 11.96 12.35 -26.72
N ALA A 343 11.13 13.33 -26.37
CA ALA A 343 10.99 14.58 -27.12
C ALA A 343 12.27 15.47 -26.98
N ASP A 344 12.86 15.53 -25.79
CA ASP A 344 14.07 16.30 -25.53
C ASP A 344 15.31 15.70 -26.20
N LYS A 345 15.42 14.37 -26.30
CA LYS A 345 16.51 13.69 -27.03
C LYS A 345 16.44 13.88 -28.55
N ARG A 346 15.31 14.35 -29.11
CA ARG A 346 15.13 14.63 -30.54
C ARG A 346 15.36 16.09 -30.93
N ARG A 347 15.57 16.97 -29.97
CA ARG A 347 15.94 18.38 -30.13
C ARG A 347 17.45 18.58 -30.03
#